data_bc7f51e56bf5c03d2ab0b6dc8a3c5cbb
#
_entry.id   bc7f51e56bf5c03d2ab0b6dc8a3c5cbb
#
_cell.length_a   1.000
_cell.length_b   1.000
_cell.length_c   1.000
_cell.angle_alpha   90.00
_cell.angle_beta   90.00
_cell.angle_gamma   90.00
#
_symmetry.space_group_name_H-M   'P 1'
#
loop_
_entity.id
_entity.type
_entity.pdbx_description
1 polymer ?
#
loop_
_entity_poly.entity_id
_entity_poly.type
_entity_poly.pdbx_seq_one_letter_code
_entity_poly.pdbx_strand_id
1 'polypeptide(L)'
;IRAYNDLQDENQKLEILFAVDILNEGVDIPGVNMVLFLRPTESSTIFLQQLGRGLRKYTNKPYVTILDFIGNSYKRSVHIALALGSLSRNSILEKKLLKFMVRNDFKSLGLSDYGVEIHIDDLSKEEIIDKIESENFNRINYLKMDYQNFKAYLKTPSYPSHMDYMNSDYAPNLLKFMKIKIGAKKTNSYYGFLKGIEEENLPVFSEEQIACINYLSSLLPLVREHEYLVIRNLLEGETSLSRIEANVQEEIPGFKPEQLEHALRFLEDGMAVKIEEGEVHLCGEREQEYEAYLQDLLNYGLTQYDARYADAQDDFLLWQDYRQDQVLLKILENPKHNQYGTYYKNGNMYVFAGLKKDASLDDHLKYNDKFLSPDVFQWESIARISAKDEALQRAAKRVLVFVRKVSAENGITLPYTYIGTGHLENPRKGVTKNGSILYDIHMDNPLPQELQEDFQWME
;
A
#
# COMPACT_ATOMS: atom_id res chain seq x y z
N ILE A 1 -18.22 38.23 -8.42
CA ILE A 1 -19.33 37.85 -9.33
C ILE A 1 -19.21 38.64 -10.65
N ARG A 2 -19.13 39.99 -10.67
CA ARG A 2 -19.07 40.77 -11.92
C ARG A 2 -17.86 40.40 -12.79
N ALA A 3 -16.64 40.42 -12.25
CA ALA A 3 -15.42 40.05 -12.97
C ALA A 3 -15.46 38.58 -13.48
N TYR A 4 -16.15 37.71 -12.78
CA TYR A 4 -16.37 36.32 -13.18
C TYR A 4 -17.28 36.24 -14.42
N ASN A 5 -18.39 36.99 -14.42
CA ASN A 5 -19.29 37.02 -15.56
C ASN A 5 -18.62 37.71 -16.78
N ASP A 6 -17.84 38.77 -16.53
CA ASP A 6 -17.11 39.49 -17.56
C ASP A 6 -16.03 38.64 -18.24
N LEU A 7 -15.42 37.69 -17.53
CA LEU A 7 -14.44 36.73 -18.08
C LEU A 7 -15.11 35.67 -18.98
N GLN A 8 -16.37 35.37 -18.77
CA GLN A 8 -17.14 34.40 -19.57
C GLN A 8 -17.88 35.02 -20.77
N ASP A 9 -17.98 36.34 -20.83
CA ASP A 9 -18.67 37.07 -21.92
C ASP A 9 -17.67 37.42 -23.00
N GLU A 10 -17.82 36.78 -24.18
CA GLU A 10 -16.97 37.02 -25.36
C GLU A 10 -16.99 38.46 -25.84
N ASN A 11 -18.00 39.27 -25.45
CA ASN A 11 -18.12 40.69 -25.77
C ASN A 11 -17.41 41.60 -24.76
N GLN A 12 -16.90 41.06 -23.66
CA GLN A 12 -16.15 41.79 -22.66
C GLN A 12 -14.65 41.73 -22.94
N LYS A 13 -13.91 42.74 -22.43
CA LYS A 13 -12.45 42.84 -22.62
C LYS A 13 -11.64 42.18 -21.52
N LEU A 14 -12.28 41.48 -20.58
CA LEU A 14 -11.56 40.80 -19.49
C LEU A 14 -11.02 39.45 -19.97
N GLU A 15 -9.72 39.40 -20.19
CA GLU A 15 -9.05 38.19 -20.67
C GLU A 15 -8.36 37.39 -19.55
N ILE A 16 -8.02 38.07 -18.45
CA ILE A 16 -7.27 37.47 -17.32
C ILE A 16 -7.92 37.86 -16.01
N LEU A 17 -8.11 36.89 -15.12
CA LEU A 17 -8.59 37.09 -13.76
C LEU A 17 -7.57 36.54 -12.76
N PHE A 18 -7.08 37.44 -11.88
CA PHE A 18 -6.26 37.02 -10.73
C PHE A 18 -7.14 36.79 -9.52
N ALA A 19 -6.98 35.65 -8.88
CA ALA A 19 -7.74 35.30 -7.69
C ALA A 19 -6.84 34.67 -6.61
N VAL A 20 -7.12 34.98 -5.34
CA VAL A 20 -6.46 34.37 -4.19
C VAL A 20 -7.55 33.76 -3.32
N ASP A 21 -7.51 32.43 -3.18
CA ASP A 21 -8.38 31.60 -2.35
C ASP A 21 -9.90 31.66 -2.66
N ILE A 22 -10.36 32.67 -3.40
CA ILE A 22 -11.79 32.87 -3.75
C ILE A 22 -12.31 31.76 -4.68
N LEU A 23 -11.42 31.16 -5.48
CA LEU A 23 -11.78 30.11 -6.42
C LEU A 23 -11.66 28.69 -5.82
N ASN A 24 -11.40 28.58 -4.52
CA ASN A 24 -11.26 27.29 -3.83
C ASN A 24 -12.61 26.62 -3.58
N GLU A 25 -13.70 27.39 -3.43
CA GLU A 25 -15.04 26.85 -3.18
C GLU A 25 -16.13 27.62 -3.96
N GLY A 26 -17.13 26.88 -4.44
CA GLY A 26 -18.40 27.45 -4.94
C GLY A 26 -18.37 28.19 -6.29
N VAL A 27 -17.21 28.34 -6.94
CA VAL A 27 -17.10 29.06 -8.23
C VAL A 27 -16.82 28.07 -9.36
N ASP A 28 -17.63 28.13 -10.40
CA ASP A 28 -17.51 27.28 -11.59
C ASP A 28 -17.22 28.15 -12.82
N ILE A 29 -16.09 27.94 -13.49
CA ILE A 29 -15.67 28.73 -14.65
C ILE A 29 -15.43 27.81 -15.86
N PRO A 30 -16.48 27.30 -16.48
CA PRO A 30 -16.33 26.32 -17.57
C PRO A 30 -15.62 26.90 -18.81
N GLY A 31 -15.74 28.20 -19.07
CA GLY A 31 -15.15 28.87 -20.24
C GLY A 31 -13.65 29.12 -20.17
N VAL A 32 -13.00 28.93 -19.02
CA VAL A 32 -11.55 29.14 -18.88
C VAL A 32 -10.78 28.09 -19.67
N ASN A 33 -9.89 28.55 -20.54
CA ASN A 33 -9.03 27.72 -21.40
C ASN A 33 -7.58 27.62 -20.91
N MET A 34 -7.18 28.46 -19.93
CA MET A 34 -5.86 28.41 -19.31
C MET A 34 -5.95 28.71 -17.80
N VAL A 35 -5.25 27.93 -17.02
CA VAL A 35 -5.09 28.14 -15.58
C VAL A 35 -3.60 28.23 -15.24
N LEU A 36 -3.21 29.30 -14.55
CA LEU A 36 -1.84 29.50 -14.07
C LEU A 36 -1.81 29.42 -12.55
N PHE A 37 -1.05 28.48 -12.01
CA PHE A 37 -0.80 28.37 -10.58
C PHE A 37 0.44 29.18 -10.20
N LEU A 38 0.23 30.44 -9.81
CA LEU A 38 1.30 31.36 -9.41
C LEU A 38 1.66 31.25 -7.92
N ARG A 39 0.77 30.68 -7.13
CA ARG A 39 0.98 30.49 -5.69
C ARG A 39 1.08 29.01 -5.36
N PRO A 40 2.13 28.57 -4.64
CA PRO A 40 2.23 27.21 -4.16
C PRO A 40 0.99 26.83 -3.30
N THR A 41 0.40 25.68 -3.55
CA THR A 41 -0.54 25.05 -2.63
C THR A 41 0.10 23.78 -2.06
N GLU A 42 0.13 23.67 -0.74
CA GLU A 42 0.73 22.50 -0.06
C GLU A 42 -0.26 21.33 0.04
N SER A 43 -1.54 21.58 -0.24
CA SER A 43 -2.60 20.59 -0.19
C SER A 43 -2.87 19.98 -1.56
N SER A 44 -2.65 18.67 -1.69
CA SER A 44 -3.02 17.91 -2.88
C SER A 44 -4.52 18.00 -3.18
N THR A 45 -5.35 17.97 -2.15
CA THR A 45 -6.80 18.10 -2.27
C THR A 45 -7.22 19.45 -2.83
N ILE A 46 -6.64 20.55 -2.32
CA ILE A 46 -6.91 21.89 -2.83
C ILE A 46 -6.44 22.02 -4.29
N PHE A 47 -5.26 21.47 -4.62
CA PHE A 47 -4.76 21.45 -5.99
C PHE A 47 -5.74 20.73 -6.93
N LEU A 48 -6.18 19.53 -6.58
CA LEU A 48 -7.15 18.77 -7.39
C LEU A 48 -8.50 19.49 -7.51
N GLN A 49 -8.97 20.13 -6.46
CA GLN A 49 -10.20 20.92 -6.52
C GLN A 49 -10.09 22.12 -7.47
N GLN A 50 -8.97 22.83 -7.40
CA GLN A 50 -8.69 23.97 -8.30
C GLN A 50 -8.57 23.50 -9.75
N LEU A 51 -7.87 22.39 -9.97
CA LEU A 51 -7.71 21.75 -11.27
C LEU A 51 -9.08 21.34 -11.87
N GLY A 52 -9.89 20.64 -11.10
CA GLY A 52 -11.18 20.13 -11.52
C GLY A 52 -12.16 21.22 -11.99
N ARG A 53 -12.02 22.45 -11.48
CA ARG A 53 -12.86 23.58 -11.90
C ARG A 53 -12.56 24.04 -13.33
N GLY A 54 -11.29 24.01 -13.74
CA GLY A 54 -10.87 24.30 -15.09
C GLY A 54 -11.17 23.18 -16.08
N LEU A 55 -11.33 21.94 -15.64
CA LEU A 55 -11.52 20.78 -16.50
C LEU A 55 -12.96 20.56 -17.00
N ARG A 56 -13.91 21.38 -16.58
CA ARG A 56 -15.31 21.24 -17.02
C ARG A 56 -15.49 21.49 -18.51
N LYS A 57 -16.35 20.68 -19.13
CA LYS A 57 -16.67 20.80 -20.54
C LYS A 57 -17.43 22.11 -20.83
N TYR A 58 -17.04 22.80 -21.87
CA TYR A 58 -17.70 24.01 -22.36
C TYR A 58 -17.69 24.03 -23.89
N THR A 59 -18.68 24.72 -24.50
CA THR A 59 -18.78 24.85 -25.95
C THR A 59 -17.50 25.56 -26.47
N ASN A 60 -16.94 25.05 -27.56
CA ASN A 60 -15.69 25.55 -28.17
C ASN A 60 -14.43 25.49 -27.31
N LYS A 61 -14.42 24.69 -26.23
CA LYS A 61 -13.22 24.44 -25.43
C LYS A 61 -12.77 22.99 -25.60
N PRO A 62 -11.83 22.69 -26.51
CA PRO A 62 -11.35 21.34 -26.75
C PRO A 62 -10.45 20.84 -25.60
N TYR A 63 -9.70 21.74 -24.95
CA TYR A 63 -8.82 21.43 -23.81
C TYR A 63 -8.66 22.66 -22.92
N VAL A 64 -8.08 22.44 -21.78
CA VAL A 64 -7.57 23.48 -20.85
C VAL A 64 -6.06 23.33 -20.73
N THR A 65 -5.33 24.41 -20.86
CA THR A 65 -3.90 24.47 -20.57
C THR A 65 -3.69 24.82 -19.12
N ILE A 66 -2.90 24.03 -18.42
CA ILE A 66 -2.55 24.27 -17.03
C ILE A 66 -1.05 24.48 -16.95
N LEU A 67 -0.63 25.65 -16.47
CA LEU A 67 0.77 25.97 -16.20
C LEU A 67 0.97 26.04 -14.70
N ASP A 68 1.83 25.18 -14.21
CA ASP A 68 2.27 25.16 -12.83
C ASP A 68 3.75 25.55 -12.76
N PHE A 69 4.01 26.71 -12.17
CA PHE A 69 5.37 27.18 -11.96
C PHE A 69 5.94 26.54 -10.70
N ILE A 70 6.71 25.49 -10.89
CA ILE A 70 7.30 24.69 -9.82
C ILE A 70 8.28 25.51 -8.96
N GLY A 71 8.70 26.68 -9.33
CA GLY A 71 9.45 27.67 -8.54
C GLY A 71 10.35 27.08 -7.42
N ASN A 72 10.87 27.89 -6.53
CA ASN A 72 11.79 27.49 -5.44
C ASN A 72 11.20 26.52 -4.37
N SER A 73 10.03 25.92 -4.57
CA SER A 73 9.39 25.01 -3.61
C SER A 73 9.11 23.63 -4.21
N TYR A 74 10.18 22.84 -4.37
CA TYR A 74 10.07 21.43 -4.79
C TYR A 74 9.19 20.55 -3.91
N LYS A 75 8.90 20.96 -2.67
CA LYS A 75 7.89 20.30 -1.82
C LYS A 75 6.55 20.20 -2.54
N ARG A 76 6.16 21.26 -3.24
CA ARG A 76 4.91 21.31 -3.98
C ARG A 76 4.87 20.31 -5.13
N SER A 77 5.94 20.18 -5.89
CA SER A 77 6.00 19.23 -7.01
C SER A 77 5.83 17.80 -6.55
N VAL A 78 6.39 17.47 -5.38
CA VAL A 78 6.18 16.18 -4.73
C VAL A 78 4.70 16.01 -4.33
N HIS A 79 4.06 17.04 -3.79
CA HIS A 79 2.62 16.98 -3.44
C HIS A 79 1.73 16.84 -4.69
N ILE A 80 2.07 17.47 -5.79
CA ILE A 80 1.37 17.31 -7.07
C ILE A 80 1.55 15.90 -7.60
N ALA A 81 2.78 15.38 -7.59
CA ALA A 81 3.08 14.01 -8.00
C ALA A 81 2.31 13.00 -7.12
N LEU A 82 2.26 13.24 -5.80
CA LEU A 82 1.46 12.43 -4.87
C LEU A 82 -0.04 12.51 -5.18
N ALA A 83 -0.56 13.69 -5.48
CA ALA A 83 -1.96 13.89 -5.82
C ALA A 83 -2.33 13.16 -7.11
N LEU A 84 -1.52 13.29 -8.16
CA LEU A 84 -1.72 12.60 -9.43
C LEU A 84 -1.54 11.08 -9.28
N GLY A 85 -0.57 10.63 -8.48
CA GLY A 85 -0.37 9.23 -8.17
C GLY A 85 -1.50 8.61 -7.34
N SER A 86 -2.19 9.39 -6.50
CA SER A 86 -3.32 8.90 -5.72
C SER A 86 -4.58 8.64 -6.56
N LEU A 87 -4.64 9.15 -7.78
CA LEU A 87 -5.69 8.80 -8.75
C LEU A 87 -5.59 7.36 -9.25
N SER A 88 -4.44 6.72 -9.08
CA SER A 88 -4.28 5.29 -9.35
C SER A 88 -4.68 4.48 -8.12
N ARG A 89 -5.80 3.78 -8.17
CA ARG A 89 -6.33 2.94 -7.07
C ARG A 89 -5.40 1.79 -6.66
N ASN A 90 -4.30 1.55 -7.35
CA ASN A 90 -3.50 0.32 -7.27
C ASN A 90 -2.19 0.43 -6.50
N SER A 91 -1.90 1.51 -5.76
CA SER A 91 -0.60 1.57 -5.11
C SER A 91 -0.58 2.13 -3.70
N ILE A 92 0.07 1.41 -2.83
CA ILE A 92 0.89 1.99 -1.79
C ILE A 92 1.82 2.97 -2.51
N LEU A 93 1.69 4.27 -2.24
CA LEU A 93 2.50 5.30 -2.89
C LEU A 93 3.95 5.16 -2.43
N GLU A 94 4.67 4.31 -3.11
CA GLU A 94 6.08 4.14 -2.92
C GLU A 94 6.84 5.18 -3.75
N LYS A 95 7.93 5.68 -3.19
CA LYS A 95 8.83 6.61 -3.87
C LYS A 95 9.21 6.15 -5.29
N LYS A 96 9.36 4.83 -5.47
CA LYS A 96 9.71 4.23 -6.76
C LYS A 96 8.65 4.48 -7.83
N LEU A 97 7.38 4.30 -7.50
CA LEU A 97 6.27 4.56 -8.43
C LEU A 97 6.20 6.05 -8.79
N LEU A 98 6.35 6.92 -7.80
CA LEU A 98 6.37 8.37 -8.04
C LEU A 98 7.52 8.78 -8.95
N LYS A 99 8.73 8.26 -8.73
CA LYS A 99 9.88 8.54 -9.59
C LYS A 99 9.65 8.05 -11.01
N PHE A 100 9.11 6.84 -11.17
CA PHE A 100 8.74 6.31 -12.48
C PHE A 100 7.69 7.19 -13.17
N MET A 101 6.64 7.57 -12.46
CA MET A 101 5.60 8.46 -12.99
C MET A 101 6.18 9.81 -13.45
N VAL A 102 7.02 10.44 -12.63
CA VAL A 102 7.67 11.72 -12.95
C VAL A 102 8.58 11.59 -14.19
N ARG A 103 9.40 10.54 -14.26
CA ARG A 103 10.28 10.28 -15.42
C ARG A 103 9.51 10.13 -16.72
N ASN A 104 8.34 9.51 -16.66
CA ASN A 104 7.51 9.21 -17.81
C ASN A 104 6.36 10.20 -18.00
N ASP A 105 6.44 11.42 -17.46
CA ASP A 105 5.39 12.45 -17.59
C ASP A 105 3.99 11.91 -17.25
N PHE A 106 3.90 11.02 -16.26
CA PHE A 106 2.66 10.35 -15.82
C PHE A 106 1.91 9.55 -16.91
N LYS A 107 2.58 9.18 -18.00
CA LYS A 107 1.97 8.40 -19.10
C LYS A 107 1.39 7.05 -18.65
N SER A 108 2.00 6.44 -17.63
CA SER A 108 1.53 5.17 -17.06
C SER A 108 0.13 5.25 -16.42
N LEU A 109 -0.39 6.44 -16.16
CA LEU A 109 -1.76 6.63 -15.67
C LEU A 109 -2.81 6.49 -16.76
N GLY A 110 -2.44 6.34 -18.05
CA GLY A 110 -3.38 6.28 -19.15
C GLY A 110 -4.20 7.55 -19.34
N LEU A 111 -3.73 8.69 -18.83
CA LEU A 111 -4.45 9.96 -18.86
C LEU A 111 -4.63 10.47 -20.31
N SER A 112 -3.75 10.08 -21.23
CA SER A 112 -3.84 10.39 -22.66
C SER A 112 -5.13 9.86 -23.28
N ASP A 113 -5.64 8.71 -22.81
CA ASP A 113 -6.90 8.12 -23.29
C ASP A 113 -8.11 8.99 -22.91
N TYR A 114 -7.94 9.85 -21.92
CA TYR A 114 -8.92 10.85 -21.48
C TYR A 114 -8.60 12.26 -22.00
N GLY A 115 -7.62 12.39 -22.90
CA GLY A 115 -7.22 13.67 -23.48
C GLY A 115 -6.42 14.57 -22.52
N VAL A 116 -5.75 13.99 -21.52
CA VAL A 116 -4.87 14.71 -20.60
C VAL A 116 -3.41 14.41 -20.95
N GLU A 117 -2.63 15.44 -21.26
CA GLU A 117 -1.20 15.35 -21.49
C GLU A 117 -0.46 16.12 -20.39
N ILE A 118 0.58 15.53 -19.85
CA ILE A 118 1.43 16.13 -18.82
C ILE A 118 2.85 16.19 -19.38
N HIS A 119 3.47 17.35 -19.31
CA HIS A 119 4.86 17.57 -19.67
C HIS A 119 5.59 18.22 -18.51
N ILE A 120 6.69 17.62 -18.09
CA ILE A 120 7.59 18.15 -17.07
C ILE A 120 8.94 18.38 -17.76
N ASP A 121 9.53 19.56 -17.61
CA ASP A 121 10.87 19.81 -18.15
C ASP A 121 11.93 18.97 -17.42
N ASP A 122 13.01 18.62 -18.12
CA ASP A 122 14.00 17.67 -17.62
C ASP A 122 14.71 18.14 -16.33
N LEU A 123 14.97 19.44 -16.18
CA LEU A 123 15.57 19.97 -14.95
C LEU A 123 14.60 19.80 -13.77
N SER A 124 13.34 20.14 -13.98
CA SER A 124 12.30 19.94 -12.96
C SER A 124 12.10 18.45 -12.60
N LYS A 125 12.23 17.54 -13.60
CA LYS A 125 12.16 16.08 -13.31
C LYS A 125 13.26 15.65 -12.35
N GLU A 126 14.51 16.01 -12.61
CA GLU A 126 15.65 15.66 -11.75
C GLU A 126 15.45 16.19 -10.34
N GLU A 127 15.08 17.46 -10.20
CA GLU A 127 14.89 18.09 -8.91
C GLU A 127 13.69 17.52 -8.13
N ILE A 128 12.60 17.15 -8.80
CA ILE A 128 11.46 16.46 -8.19
C ILE A 128 11.90 15.06 -7.71
N ILE A 129 12.67 14.33 -8.52
CA ILE A 129 13.15 12.99 -8.17
C ILE A 129 14.08 13.05 -6.96
N ASP A 130 15.03 13.95 -6.95
CA ASP A 130 15.93 14.15 -5.80
C ASP A 130 15.15 14.49 -4.53
N LYS A 131 14.12 15.31 -4.67
CA LYS A 131 13.25 15.65 -3.54
C LYS A 131 12.45 14.46 -3.06
N ILE A 132 11.85 13.66 -3.97
CA ILE A 132 11.17 12.41 -3.62
C ILE A 132 12.12 11.49 -2.86
N GLU A 133 13.38 11.39 -3.28
CA GLU A 133 14.38 10.54 -2.62
C GLU A 133 14.72 11.03 -1.20
N SER A 134 14.90 12.33 -1.05
CA SER A 134 15.31 12.94 0.23
C SER A 134 14.17 13.07 1.25
N GLU A 135 12.91 13.13 0.81
CA GLU A 135 11.77 13.33 1.72
C GLU A 135 11.33 12.03 2.41
N ASN A 136 10.88 12.21 3.64
CA ASN A 136 10.23 11.15 4.43
C ASN A 136 8.74 11.43 4.56
N PHE A 137 7.95 10.87 3.64
CA PHE A 137 6.49 11.03 3.61
C PHE A 137 5.76 10.37 4.79
N ASN A 138 6.48 9.55 5.57
CA ASN A 138 5.94 8.95 6.78
C ASN A 138 6.14 9.81 8.03
N ARG A 139 6.68 11.04 7.89
CA ARG A 139 6.74 11.97 9.01
C ARG A 139 5.35 12.35 9.46
N ILE A 140 5.15 12.37 10.77
CA ILE A 140 3.86 12.63 11.39
C ILE A 140 3.20 13.93 10.88
N ASN A 141 3.98 14.96 10.56
CA ASN A 141 3.44 16.23 10.06
C ASN A 141 2.78 16.08 8.68
N TYR A 142 3.35 15.28 7.76
CA TYR A 142 2.74 14.97 6.48
C TYR A 142 1.46 14.15 6.65
N LEU A 143 1.51 13.14 7.53
CA LEU A 143 0.35 12.31 7.80
C LEU A 143 -0.79 13.10 8.44
N LYS A 144 -0.49 13.99 9.38
CA LYS A 144 -1.49 14.90 9.97
C LYS A 144 -2.10 15.82 8.91
N MET A 145 -1.28 16.39 8.04
CA MET A 145 -1.74 17.28 6.97
C MET A 145 -2.67 16.52 6.00
N ASP A 146 -2.27 15.34 5.53
CA ASP A 146 -3.09 14.52 4.63
C ASP A 146 -4.41 14.12 5.27
N TYR A 147 -4.38 13.73 6.55
CA TYR A 147 -5.58 13.43 7.31
C TYR A 147 -6.52 14.63 7.42
N GLN A 148 -5.99 15.80 7.81
CA GLN A 148 -6.78 17.03 7.98
C GLN A 148 -7.38 17.50 6.66
N ASN A 149 -6.63 17.43 5.56
CA ASN A 149 -7.11 17.76 4.22
C ASN A 149 -8.26 16.84 3.80
N PHE A 150 -8.12 15.55 4.05
CA PHE A 150 -9.17 14.59 3.71
C PHE A 150 -10.41 14.77 4.57
N LYS A 151 -10.27 14.97 5.89
CA LYS A 151 -11.37 15.28 6.80
C LYS A 151 -12.11 16.56 6.36
N ALA A 152 -11.39 17.61 6.00
CA ALA A 152 -11.97 18.85 5.51
C ALA A 152 -12.69 18.67 4.16
N TYR A 153 -12.16 17.83 3.27
CA TYR A 153 -12.80 17.49 2.00
C TYR A 153 -14.16 16.81 2.23
N LEU A 154 -14.22 15.84 3.14
CA LEU A 154 -15.46 15.11 3.46
C LEU A 154 -16.49 16.00 4.18
N LYS A 155 -16.07 17.13 4.75
CA LYS A 155 -16.92 18.01 5.58
C LYS A 155 -17.58 17.26 6.74
N THR A 156 -16.94 16.21 7.25
CA THR A 156 -17.46 15.42 8.37
C THR A 156 -17.13 16.09 9.70
N PRO A 157 -18.09 16.15 10.65
CA PRO A 157 -17.81 16.63 12.00
C PRO A 157 -17.00 15.66 12.84
N SER A 158 -16.97 14.39 12.43
CA SER A 158 -16.23 13.33 13.08
C SER A 158 -14.96 13.02 12.29
N TYR A 159 -14.22 11.98 12.70
CA TYR A 159 -13.12 11.45 11.91
C TYR A 159 -13.66 10.68 10.68
N PRO A 160 -12.92 10.63 9.54
CA PRO A 160 -13.25 9.78 8.42
C PRO A 160 -13.28 8.31 8.82
N SER A 161 -14.32 7.57 8.42
CA SER A 161 -14.41 6.13 8.60
C SER A 161 -13.45 5.38 7.66
N HIS A 162 -13.20 4.08 7.89
CA HIS A 162 -12.40 3.28 6.95
C HIS A 162 -13.04 3.25 5.56
N MET A 163 -14.37 3.16 5.49
CA MET A 163 -15.09 3.13 4.22
C MET A 163 -15.09 4.50 3.50
N ASP A 164 -14.92 5.61 4.19
CA ASP A 164 -14.69 6.92 3.54
C ASP A 164 -13.41 6.91 2.70
N TYR A 165 -12.36 6.24 3.18
CA TYR A 165 -11.12 6.05 2.42
C TYR A 165 -11.30 5.11 1.21
N MET A 166 -12.24 4.17 1.27
CA MET A 166 -12.53 3.28 0.15
C MET A 166 -13.38 3.97 -0.91
N ASN A 167 -14.34 4.78 -0.49
CA ASN A 167 -15.37 5.34 -1.35
C ASN A 167 -15.02 6.70 -1.98
N SER A 168 -13.88 7.28 -1.61
CA SER A 168 -13.45 8.58 -2.12
C SER A 168 -12.24 8.46 -3.04
N ASP A 169 -12.34 9.03 -4.23
CA ASP A 169 -11.24 9.13 -5.19
C ASP A 169 -10.11 10.07 -4.69
N TYR A 170 -10.39 10.92 -3.71
CA TYR A 170 -9.44 11.86 -3.11
C TYR A 170 -8.85 11.37 -1.79
N ALA A 171 -9.20 10.16 -1.38
CA ALA A 171 -8.69 9.62 -0.12
C ALA A 171 -7.19 9.31 -0.21
N PRO A 172 -6.39 9.72 0.79
CA PRO A 172 -5.05 9.20 0.93
C PRO A 172 -5.10 7.70 1.24
N ASN A 173 -4.00 6.98 0.98
CA ASN A 173 -3.95 5.57 1.35
C ASN A 173 -4.05 5.40 2.88
N LEU A 174 -5.12 4.77 3.34
CA LEU A 174 -5.38 4.55 4.77
C LEU A 174 -4.22 3.82 5.48
N LEU A 175 -3.57 2.88 4.79
CA LEU A 175 -2.51 2.06 5.38
C LEU A 175 -1.29 2.87 5.85
N LYS A 176 -1.07 4.07 5.29
CA LYS A 176 0.03 4.93 5.73
C LYS A 176 -0.15 5.52 7.13
N PHE A 177 -1.38 5.56 7.63
CA PHE A 177 -1.68 5.99 9.00
C PHE A 177 -1.49 4.88 10.03
N MET A 178 -1.25 3.65 9.57
CA MET A 178 -0.98 2.51 10.43
C MET A 178 0.53 2.25 10.53
N LYS A 179 0.96 1.56 11.60
CA LYS A 179 2.37 1.17 11.81
C LYS A 179 3.36 2.35 11.83
N ILE A 180 2.92 3.51 12.28
CA ILE A 180 3.73 4.72 12.40
C ILE A 180 4.21 4.94 13.83
N LYS A 181 5.22 5.79 13.99
CA LYS A 181 5.75 6.20 15.30
C LYS A 181 5.29 7.63 15.60
N ILE A 182 4.52 7.79 16.70
CA ILE A 182 4.09 9.09 17.21
C ILE A 182 4.76 9.28 18.58
N GLY A 183 5.71 10.19 18.66
CA GLY A 183 6.56 10.32 19.83
C GLY A 183 7.35 9.03 20.09
N ALA A 184 7.23 8.46 21.29
CA ALA A 184 7.87 7.20 21.68
C ALA A 184 7.02 5.95 21.33
N LYS A 185 5.74 6.11 21.00
CA LYS A 185 4.80 5.00 20.81
C LYS A 185 4.66 4.67 19.32
N LYS A 186 4.66 3.37 19.00
CA LYS A 186 4.30 2.85 17.68
C LYS A 186 2.81 2.58 17.67
N THR A 187 2.11 3.11 16.67
CA THR A 187 0.70 2.81 16.42
C THR A 187 0.60 1.61 15.48
N ASN A 188 -0.40 0.75 15.67
CA ASN A 188 -0.61 -0.43 14.83
C ASN A 188 -1.94 -0.38 14.06
N SER A 189 -2.75 0.65 14.27
CA SER A 189 -4.07 0.82 13.67
C SER A 189 -4.36 2.28 13.35
N TYR A 190 -5.37 2.52 12.54
CA TYR A 190 -5.90 3.85 12.28
C TYR A 190 -6.43 4.50 13.58
N TYR A 191 -7.11 3.72 14.44
CA TYR A 191 -7.50 4.19 15.78
C TYR A 191 -6.31 4.70 16.60
N GLY A 192 -5.20 3.95 16.58
CA GLY A 192 -3.97 4.36 17.25
C GLY A 192 -3.39 5.66 16.70
N PHE A 193 -3.50 5.89 15.38
CA PHE A 193 -3.13 7.17 14.78
C PHE A 193 -4.04 8.31 15.25
N LEU A 194 -5.36 8.14 15.16
CA LEU A 194 -6.34 9.15 15.60
C LEU A 194 -6.13 9.53 17.05
N LYS A 195 -5.96 8.56 17.95
CA LYS A 195 -5.63 8.79 19.35
C LYS A 195 -4.30 9.52 19.52
N GLY A 196 -3.30 9.20 18.71
CA GLY A 196 -1.97 9.81 18.77
C GLY A 196 -1.90 11.24 18.25
N ILE A 197 -2.85 11.66 17.42
CA ILE A 197 -3.01 13.05 16.95
C ILE A 197 -4.00 13.85 17.79
N GLU A 198 -4.58 13.23 18.83
CA GLU A 198 -5.59 13.84 19.72
C GLU A 198 -6.86 14.26 18.96
N GLU A 199 -7.36 13.37 18.08
CA GLU A 199 -8.57 13.61 17.32
C GLU A 199 -9.78 13.76 18.27
N GLU A 200 -10.56 14.81 18.03
CA GLU A 200 -11.78 15.09 18.80
C GLU A 200 -12.89 14.08 18.45
N ASN A 201 -13.78 13.82 19.41
CA ASN A 201 -14.93 12.89 19.26
C ASN A 201 -14.55 11.45 18.89
N LEU A 202 -13.34 11.02 19.26
CA LEU A 202 -12.93 9.62 19.10
C LEU A 202 -13.56 8.78 20.21
N PRO A 203 -14.20 7.62 19.89
CA PRO A 203 -14.74 6.72 20.92
C PRO A 203 -13.61 6.19 21.81
N VAL A 204 -13.93 5.97 23.09
CA VAL A 204 -12.96 5.45 24.05
C VAL A 204 -13.13 3.94 24.17
N PHE A 205 -12.12 3.19 23.74
CA PHE A 205 -12.12 1.74 23.79
C PHE A 205 -11.24 1.22 24.94
N SER A 206 -11.62 0.06 25.48
CA SER A 206 -10.84 -0.68 26.49
C SER A 206 -9.53 -1.20 25.90
N GLU A 207 -8.60 -1.63 26.74
CA GLU A 207 -7.33 -2.22 26.30
C GLU A 207 -7.54 -3.49 25.46
N GLU A 208 -8.53 -4.32 25.81
CA GLU A 208 -8.89 -5.53 25.07
C GLU A 208 -9.45 -5.18 23.68
N GLN A 209 -10.37 -4.21 23.61
CA GLN A 209 -10.92 -3.71 22.34
C GLN A 209 -9.84 -3.11 21.45
N ILE A 210 -8.91 -2.33 22.01
CA ILE A 210 -7.77 -1.76 21.27
C ILE A 210 -6.84 -2.86 20.78
N ALA A 211 -6.60 -3.91 21.55
CA ALA A 211 -5.77 -5.04 21.14
C ALA A 211 -6.39 -5.76 19.92
N CYS A 212 -7.69 -6.04 19.95
CA CYS A 212 -8.43 -6.60 18.83
C CYS A 212 -8.34 -5.71 17.57
N ILE A 213 -8.64 -4.41 17.70
CA ILE A 213 -8.53 -3.44 16.60
C ILE A 213 -7.11 -3.42 16.02
N ASN A 214 -6.09 -3.41 16.87
CA ASN A 214 -4.70 -3.40 16.42
C ASN A 214 -4.32 -4.67 15.67
N TYR A 215 -4.77 -5.83 16.16
CA TYR A 215 -4.50 -7.09 15.50
C TYR A 215 -5.17 -7.14 14.12
N LEU A 216 -6.47 -6.89 14.03
CA LEU A 216 -7.20 -6.88 12.76
C LEU A 216 -6.61 -5.86 11.78
N SER A 217 -6.32 -4.64 12.22
CA SER A 217 -5.64 -3.63 11.41
C SER A 217 -4.27 -4.08 10.92
N SER A 218 -3.55 -4.90 11.68
CA SER A 218 -2.23 -5.40 11.32
C SER A 218 -2.25 -6.37 10.14
N LEU A 219 -3.38 -7.01 9.87
CA LEU A 219 -3.58 -7.93 8.75
C LEU A 219 -3.71 -7.19 7.41
N LEU A 220 -4.08 -5.91 7.43
CA LEU A 220 -4.26 -5.10 6.22
C LEU A 220 -2.92 -4.82 5.48
N PRO A 221 -2.95 -4.76 4.12
CA PRO A 221 -4.05 -5.18 3.26
C PRO A 221 -4.28 -6.67 3.38
N LEU A 222 -5.55 -7.12 3.33
CA LEU A 222 -5.83 -8.55 3.45
C LEU A 222 -5.29 -9.32 2.24
N VAL A 223 -4.63 -10.44 2.51
CA VAL A 223 -4.20 -11.41 1.49
C VAL A 223 -4.98 -12.71 1.57
N ARG A 224 -5.81 -12.84 2.60
CA ARG A 224 -6.85 -13.86 2.81
C ARG A 224 -7.91 -13.27 3.74
N GLU A 225 -9.10 -13.77 3.67
CA GLU A 225 -10.27 -13.21 4.36
C GLU A 225 -10.68 -13.94 5.65
N HIS A 226 -10.07 -15.09 5.94
CA HIS A 226 -10.49 -16.02 7.00
C HIS A 226 -10.71 -15.34 8.35
N GLU A 227 -9.73 -14.56 8.84
CA GLU A 227 -9.82 -13.88 10.13
C GLU A 227 -10.97 -12.88 10.18
N TYR A 228 -11.19 -12.14 9.09
CA TYR A 228 -12.24 -11.13 8.99
C TYR A 228 -13.64 -11.78 8.93
N LEU A 229 -13.76 -12.89 8.23
CA LEU A 229 -15.02 -13.66 8.18
C LEU A 229 -15.39 -14.25 9.55
N VAL A 230 -14.42 -14.73 10.31
CA VAL A 230 -14.67 -15.19 11.69
C VAL A 230 -15.22 -14.03 12.54
N ILE A 231 -14.57 -12.85 12.53
CA ILE A 231 -15.02 -11.71 13.32
C ILE A 231 -16.40 -11.22 12.85
N ARG A 232 -16.68 -11.24 11.54
CA ARG A 232 -18.01 -10.88 11.02
C ARG A 232 -19.11 -11.80 11.56
N ASN A 233 -18.89 -13.13 11.55
CA ASN A 233 -19.83 -14.08 12.16
C ASN A 233 -20.08 -13.76 13.63
N LEU A 234 -19.03 -13.42 14.39
CA LEU A 234 -19.18 -13.05 15.80
C LEU A 234 -20.01 -11.77 15.99
N LEU A 235 -19.82 -10.76 15.13
CA LEU A 235 -20.63 -9.53 15.16
C LEU A 235 -22.10 -9.81 14.82
N GLU A 236 -22.37 -10.76 13.95
CA GLU A 236 -23.72 -11.23 13.60
C GLU A 236 -24.35 -12.12 14.70
N GLY A 237 -23.60 -12.42 15.76
CA GLY A 237 -24.09 -13.16 16.94
C GLY A 237 -23.84 -14.66 16.88
N GLU A 238 -23.13 -15.17 15.87
CA GLU A 238 -22.78 -16.59 15.81
C GLU A 238 -21.50 -16.87 16.62
N THR A 239 -21.58 -17.73 17.61
CA THR A 239 -20.47 -18.12 18.48
C THR A 239 -20.04 -19.58 18.31
N SER A 240 -20.88 -20.40 17.73
CA SER A 240 -20.60 -21.83 17.56
C SER A 240 -19.52 -22.06 16.52
N LEU A 241 -18.40 -22.67 16.93
CA LEU A 241 -17.29 -22.99 16.04
C LEU A 241 -17.70 -23.74 14.78
N SER A 242 -18.58 -24.74 14.93
CA SER A 242 -19.05 -25.55 13.81
C SER A 242 -19.93 -24.78 12.82
N ARG A 243 -20.69 -23.79 13.30
CA ARG A 243 -21.48 -22.92 12.43
C ARG A 243 -20.63 -21.87 11.74
N ILE A 244 -19.67 -21.27 12.45
CA ILE A 244 -18.69 -20.36 11.86
C ILE A 244 -17.94 -21.08 10.73
N GLU A 245 -17.50 -22.32 10.95
CA GLU A 245 -16.85 -23.14 9.93
C GLU A 245 -17.74 -23.34 8.69
N ALA A 246 -19.00 -23.71 8.90
CA ALA A 246 -19.95 -23.90 7.81
C ALA A 246 -20.21 -22.60 7.02
N ASN A 247 -20.41 -21.48 7.72
CA ASN A 247 -20.61 -20.17 7.08
C ASN A 247 -19.40 -19.75 6.24
N VAL A 248 -18.20 -19.89 6.78
CA VAL A 248 -16.96 -19.55 6.05
C VAL A 248 -16.77 -20.49 4.85
N GLN A 249 -17.11 -21.76 4.98
CA GLN A 249 -17.02 -22.73 3.88
C GLN A 249 -18.01 -22.43 2.73
N GLU A 250 -19.18 -21.87 3.05
CA GLU A 250 -20.13 -21.41 2.01
C GLU A 250 -19.60 -20.23 1.23
N GLU A 251 -18.84 -19.34 1.87
CA GLU A 251 -18.31 -18.14 1.22
C GLU A 251 -17.01 -18.39 0.45
N ILE A 252 -16.14 -19.28 0.93
CA ILE A 252 -14.84 -19.56 0.33
C ILE A 252 -14.85 -20.94 -0.36
N PRO A 253 -14.95 -21.00 -1.69
CA PRO A 253 -14.89 -22.26 -2.42
C PRO A 253 -13.59 -23.03 -2.15
N GLY A 254 -13.69 -24.28 -1.70
CA GLY A 254 -12.53 -25.11 -1.42
C GLY A 254 -11.87 -24.87 -0.05
N PHE A 255 -12.52 -24.11 0.82
CA PHE A 255 -12.08 -23.90 2.20
C PHE A 255 -11.91 -25.23 2.96
N LYS A 256 -10.86 -25.30 3.77
CA LYS A 256 -10.51 -26.49 4.56
C LYS A 256 -10.49 -26.17 6.04
N PRO A 257 -10.88 -27.13 6.91
CA PRO A 257 -10.88 -26.93 8.38
C PRO A 257 -9.53 -26.42 8.93
N GLU A 258 -8.41 -26.87 8.40
CA GLU A 258 -7.07 -26.44 8.80
C GLU A 258 -6.83 -24.93 8.61
N GLN A 259 -7.53 -24.29 7.66
CA GLN A 259 -7.45 -22.86 7.42
C GLN A 259 -8.18 -22.08 8.54
N LEU A 260 -9.32 -22.60 9.01
CA LEU A 260 -10.03 -22.03 10.14
C LEU A 260 -9.24 -22.19 11.46
N GLU A 261 -8.71 -23.38 11.73
CA GLU A 261 -7.88 -23.63 12.91
C GLU A 261 -6.69 -22.67 12.96
N HIS A 262 -6.05 -22.47 11.81
CA HIS A 262 -4.93 -21.54 11.68
C HIS A 262 -5.38 -20.08 11.94
N ALA A 263 -6.50 -19.64 11.38
CA ALA A 263 -7.03 -18.30 11.58
C ALA A 263 -7.41 -18.06 13.06
N LEU A 264 -8.13 -18.99 13.67
CA LEU A 264 -8.55 -18.93 15.07
C LEU A 264 -7.35 -18.85 16.03
N ARG A 265 -6.35 -19.69 15.80
CA ARG A 265 -5.10 -19.65 16.59
C ARG A 265 -4.47 -18.27 16.61
N PHE A 266 -4.38 -17.59 15.47
CA PHE A 266 -3.75 -16.28 15.40
C PHE A 266 -4.68 -15.15 15.82
N LEU A 267 -5.99 -15.30 15.70
CA LEU A 267 -6.97 -14.41 16.31
C LEU A 267 -6.88 -14.44 17.84
N GLU A 268 -6.74 -15.63 18.42
CA GLU A 268 -6.56 -15.79 19.87
C GLU A 268 -5.20 -15.24 20.34
N ASP A 269 -4.11 -15.60 19.65
CA ASP A 269 -2.76 -15.06 19.86
C ASP A 269 -2.69 -13.53 19.74
N GLY A 270 -3.54 -12.93 18.91
CA GLY A 270 -3.70 -11.50 18.70
C GLY A 270 -4.70 -10.83 19.66
N MET A 271 -5.24 -11.57 20.61
CA MET A 271 -6.24 -11.07 21.56
C MET A 271 -7.51 -10.50 20.86
N ALA A 272 -7.87 -11.05 19.73
CA ALA A 272 -9.09 -10.66 19.04
C ALA A 272 -10.28 -11.56 19.45
N VAL A 273 -10.02 -12.82 19.75
CA VAL A 273 -11.02 -13.77 20.22
C VAL A 273 -10.53 -14.57 21.42
N LYS A 274 -11.48 -15.20 22.13
CA LYS A 274 -11.25 -16.26 23.12
C LYS A 274 -12.04 -17.49 22.67
N ILE A 275 -11.46 -18.68 22.86
CA ILE A 275 -12.08 -19.95 22.47
C ILE A 275 -12.30 -20.77 23.73
N GLU A 276 -13.56 -21.07 24.06
CA GLU A 276 -13.96 -21.80 25.24
C GLU A 276 -15.05 -22.84 24.89
N GLU A 277 -14.85 -24.08 25.25
CA GLU A 277 -15.85 -25.19 25.14
C GLU A 277 -16.48 -25.32 23.73
N GLY A 278 -15.76 -24.98 22.65
CA GLY A 278 -16.25 -25.05 21.27
C GLY A 278 -17.04 -23.82 20.81
N GLU A 279 -17.02 -22.78 21.60
CA GLU A 279 -17.53 -21.46 21.25
C GLU A 279 -16.36 -20.45 21.07
N VAL A 280 -16.57 -19.49 20.19
CA VAL A 280 -15.65 -18.39 19.90
C VAL A 280 -16.29 -17.09 20.34
N HIS A 281 -15.58 -16.32 21.14
CA HIS A 281 -16.07 -15.04 21.67
C HIS A 281 -15.14 -13.90 21.28
N LEU A 282 -15.71 -12.78 20.88
CA LEU A 282 -14.97 -11.54 20.61
C LEU A 282 -14.36 -11.02 21.92
N CYS A 283 -13.08 -10.58 21.87
CA CYS A 283 -12.45 -9.94 23.02
C CYS A 283 -12.94 -8.50 23.19
N GLY A 284 -13.12 -8.11 24.45
CA GLY A 284 -13.70 -6.82 24.85
C GLY A 284 -15.21 -6.82 24.92
N GLU A 285 -15.76 -5.92 25.73
CA GLU A 285 -17.20 -5.78 25.91
C GLU A 285 -17.87 -5.30 24.60
N ARG A 286 -19.00 -5.90 24.25
CA ARG A 286 -19.74 -5.60 23.01
C ARG A 286 -20.59 -4.35 23.20
N GLU A 287 -19.98 -3.19 22.93
CA GLU A 287 -20.63 -1.89 22.91
C GLU A 287 -20.94 -1.46 21.48
N GLN A 288 -22.03 -0.74 21.28
CA GLN A 288 -22.48 -0.33 19.95
C GLN A 288 -21.40 0.41 19.13
N GLU A 289 -20.64 1.30 19.78
CA GLU A 289 -19.57 2.05 19.12
C GLU A 289 -18.39 1.15 18.70
N TYR A 290 -18.06 0.18 19.52
CA TYR A 290 -17.00 -0.79 19.22
C TYR A 290 -17.40 -1.71 18.07
N GLU A 291 -18.63 -2.27 18.10
CA GLU A 291 -19.14 -3.10 17.02
C GLU A 291 -19.22 -2.34 15.70
N ALA A 292 -19.68 -1.08 15.72
CA ALA A 292 -19.72 -0.22 14.54
C ALA A 292 -18.33 0.06 13.97
N TYR A 293 -17.33 0.29 14.84
CA TYR A 293 -15.95 0.48 14.42
C TYR A 293 -15.36 -0.77 13.77
N LEU A 294 -15.60 -1.95 14.38
CA LEU A 294 -15.15 -3.22 13.81
C LEU A 294 -15.83 -3.50 12.48
N GLN A 295 -17.13 -3.30 12.37
CA GLN A 295 -17.87 -3.50 11.12
C GLN A 295 -17.32 -2.64 9.99
N ASP A 296 -17.00 -1.38 10.26
CA ASP A 296 -16.39 -0.46 9.29
C ASP A 296 -14.99 -0.93 8.86
N LEU A 297 -14.16 -1.38 9.81
CA LEU A 297 -12.84 -1.97 9.54
C LEU A 297 -12.95 -3.26 8.70
N LEU A 298 -13.90 -4.15 9.02
CA LEU A 298 -14.12 -5.40 8.29
C LEU A 298 -14.57 -5.11 6.85
N ASN A 299 -15.56 -4.22 6.69
CA ASN A 299 -16.05 -3.83 5.36
C ASN A 299 -14.92 -3.27 4.49
N TYR A 300 -14.08 -2.41 5.05
CA TYR A 300 -12.90 -1.89 4.33
C TYR A 300 -11.95 -3.01 3.91
N GLY A 301 -11.58 -3.90 4.84
CA GLY A 301 -10.62 -4.97 4.55
C GLY A 301 -11.14 -5.96 3.52
N LEU A 302 -12.39 -6.41 3.64
CA LEU A 302 -13.01 -7.36 2.71
C LEU A 302 -13.20 -6.72 1.32
N THR A 303 -13.71 -5.48 1.24
CA THR A 303 -13.84 -4.77 -0.04
C THR A 303 -12.47 -4.57 -0.72
N GLN A 304 -11.42 -4.27 0.06
CA GLN A 304 -10.08 -4.15 -0.48
C GLN A 304 -9.54 -5.51 -0.99
N TYR A 305 -9.83 -6.59 -0.26
CA TYR A 305 -9.46 -7.94 -0.66
C TYR A 305 -10.12 -8.32 -1.98
N ASP A 306 -11.45 -8.15 -2.08
CA ASP A 306 -12.22 -8.44 -3.29
C ASP A 306 -11.71 -7.67 -4.50
N ALA A 307 -11.42 -6.38 -4.33
CA ALA A 307 -10.94 -5.54 -5.41
C ALA A 307 -9.51 -5.85 -5.86
N ARG A 308 -8.69 -6.50 -5.04
CA ARG A 308 -7.24 -6.60 -5.28
C ARG A 308 -6.68 -8.02 -5.27
N TYR A 309 -7.16 -8.88 -4.41
CA TYR A 309 -6.52 -10.17 -4.13
C TYR A 309 -7.44 -11.38 -4.35
N ALA A 310 -8.74 -11.21 -4.55
CA ALA A 310 -9.67 -12.31 -4.72
C ALA A 310 -9.29 -13.23 -5.90
N ASP A 311 -8.81 -12.66 -7.00
CA ASP A 311 -8.37 -13.42 -8.18
C ASP A 311 -7.09 -14.23 -7.95
N ALA A 312 -6.37 -13.97 -6.87
CA ALA A 312 -5.14 -14.74 -6.55
C ALA A 312 -5.44 -16.15 -6.06
N GLN A 313 -6.66 -16.40 -5.57
CA GLN A 313 -7.05 -17.67 -4.95
C GLN A 313 -5.99 -18.16 -3.93
N ASP A 314 -5.44 -19.36 -4.12
CA ASP A 314 -4.40 -19.93 -3.26
C ASP A 314 -2.97 -19.47 -3.60
N ASP A 315 -2.80 -18.67 -4.65
CA ASP A 315 -1.49 -18.21 -5.12
C ASP A 315 -1.28 -16.71 -4.84
N PHE A 316 -0.23 -16.12 -5.41
CA PHE A 316 0.11 -14.72 -5.26
C PHE A 316 -0.02 -14.01 -6.61
N LEU A 317 -0.45 -12.75 -6.58
CA LEU A 317 -0.53 -11.91 -7.78
C LEU A 317 0.86 -11.40 -8.15
N LEU A 318 1.25 -11.59 -9.40
CA LEU A 318 2.49 -11.08 -9.97
C LEU A 318 2.61 -9.58 -9.78
N TRP A 319 3.82 -9.13 -9.43
CA TRP A 319 4.21 -7.74 -9.30
C TRP A 319 3.51 -7.00 -8.16
N GLN A 320 2.82 -7.72 -7.27
CA GLN A 320 2.24 -7.15 -6.05
C GLN A 320 3.19 -7.31 -4.85
N ASP A 321 3.06 -6.36 -3.95
CA ASP A 321 3.87 -6.33 -2.74
C ASP A 321 3.20 -7.12 -1.60
N TYR A 322 4.00 -7.94 -0.92
CA TYR A 322 3.59 -8.75 0.23
C TYR A 322 4.59 -8.59 1.37
N ARG A 323 4.08 -8.39 2.57
CA ARG A 323 4.90 -8.58 3.75
C ARG A 323 5.13 -10.08 3.97
N GLN A 324 6.27 -10.43 4.54
CA GLN A 324 6.62 -11.83 4.79
C GLN A 324 5.62 -12.53 5.74
N ASP A 325 5.12 -11.83 6.77
CA ASP A 325 4.07 -12.33 7.66
C ASP A 325 2.77 -12.65 6.91
N GLN A 326 2.40 -11.85 5.91
CA GLN A 326 1.23 -12.11 5.06
C GLN A 326 1.41 -13.36 4.19
N VAL A 327 2.59 -13.54 3.61
CA VAL A 327 2.90 -14.76 2.85
C VAL A 327 2.79 -15.99 3.77
N LEU A 328 3.36 -15.92 4.98
CA LEU A 328 3.30 -17.02 5.94
C LEU A 328 1.86 -17.33 6.38
N LEU A 329 1.04 -16.32 6.61
CA LEU A 329 -0.39 -16.50 6.89
C LEU A 329 -1.10 -17.24 5.73
N LYS A 330 -0.84 -16.82 4.49
CA LYS A 330 -1.49 -17.42 3.32
C LYS A 330 -1.11 -18.89 3.12
N ILE A 331 0.14 -19.26 3.42
CA ILE A 331 0.63 -20.65 3.31
C ILE A 331 0.42 -21.50 4.58
N LEU A 332 -0.35 -21.00 5.53
CA LEU A 332 -0.63 -21.65 6.82
C LEU A 332 0.63 -21.95 7.65
N GLU A 333 1.57 -21.01 7.65
CA GLU A 333 2.76 -21.00 8.50
C GLU A 333 2.64 -19.93 9.59
N ASN A 334 3.51 -20.00 10.60
CA ASN A 334 3.48 -19.04 11.70
C ASN A 334 4.02 -17.66 11.25
N PRO A 335 3.19 -16.61 11.19
CA PRO A 335 3.60 -15.29 10.74
C PRO A 335 4.63 -14.61 11.67
N LYS A 336 4.78 -15.09 12.92
CA LYS A 336 5.79 -14.61 13.86
C LYS A 336 7.20 -15.14 13.53
N HIS A 337 7.31 -16.17 12.72
CA HIS A 337 8.59 -16.74 12.25
C HIS A 337 9.10 -16.07 10.96
N ASN A 338 8.90 -14.79 10.80
CA ASN A 338 9.18 -14.01 9.59
C ASN A 338 10.65 -13.55 9.44
N GLN A 339 11.58 -14.24 10.05
CA GLN A 339 13.01 -13.89 10.04
C GLN A 339 13.88 -14.78 9.12
N TYR A 340 13.30 -15.84 8.57
CA TYR A 340 14.01 -16.73 7.66
C TYR A 340 13.86 -16.28 6.20
N GLY A 341 14.93 -16.41 5.42
CA GLY A 341 14.90 -16.08 3.98
C GLY A 341 14.23 -17.14 3.11
N THR A 342 13.88 -18.31 3.68
CA THR A 342 13.34 -19.44 2.90
C THR A 342 12.38 -20.27 3.72
N TYR A 343 11.28 -20.70 3.10
CA TYR A 343 10.27 -21.60 3.68
C TYR A 343 9.91 -22.70 2.70
N TYR A 344 9.45 -23.83 3.23
CA TYR A 344 9.07 -25.01 2.45
C TYR A 344 7.67 -25.47 2.90
N LYS A 345 6.74 -25.55 1.96
CA LYS A 345 5.37 -25.99 2.22
C LYS A 345 4.77 -26.69 1.01
N ASN A 346 4.21 -27.88 1.21
CA ASN A 346 3.49 -28.63 0.18
C ASN A 346 4.28 -28.84 -1.13
N GLY A 347 5.61 -29.04 -1.03
CA GLY A 347 6.49 -29.19 -2.18
C GLY A 347 6.87 -27.88 -2.87
N ASN A 348 6.45 -26.75 -2.37
CA ASN A 348 6.86 -25.42 -2.82
C ASN A 348 7.98 -24.87 -1.93
N MET A 349 8.83 -24.06 -2.53
CA MET A 349 9.86 -23.28 -1.86
C MET A 349 9.53 -21.78 -2.01
N TYR A 350 9.56 -21.05 -0.93
CA TYR A 350 9.32 -19.61 -0.87
C TYR A 350 10.61 -18.89 -0.53
N VAL A 351 11.09 -18.05 -1.43
CA VAL A 351 12.37 -17.34 -1.31
C VAL A 351 12.12 -15.86 -1.09
N PHE A 352 12.73 -15.30 -0.04
CA PHE A 352 12.71 -13.88 0.29
C PHE A 352 14.12 -13.31 0.17
N ALA A 353 14.34 -12.48 -0.83
CA ALA A 353 15.64 -11.91 -1.14
C ALA A 353 15.65 -10.39 -1.06
N GLY A 354 16.72 -9.83 -0.51
CA GLY A 354 16.99 -8.40 -0.51
C GLY A 354 18.19 -8.08 -1.41
N LEU A 355 18.02 -7.21 -2.39
CA LEU A 355 19.07 -6.87 -3.36
C LEU A 355 20.21 -6.06 -2.73
N LYS A 356 19.86 -5.01 -1.99
CA LYS A 356 20.86 -4.21 -1.26
C LYS A 356 20.93 -4.69 0.18
N LYS A 357 22.11 -5.12 0.58
CA LYS A 357 22.38 -5.49 1.97
C LYS A 357 22.76 -4.22 2.76
N ASP A 358 22.34 -4.15 4.02
CA ASP A 358 22.76 -3.07 4.90
C ASP A 358 24.29 -3.12 5.05
N ALA A 359 24.94 -1.95 4.91
CA ALA A 359 26.40 -1.84 5.03
C ALA A 359 26.91 -2.25 6.42
N SER A 360 26.06 -2.17 7.45
CA SER A 360 26.36 -2.56 8.82
C SER A 360 26.31 -4.08 9.06
N LEU A 361 25.78 -4.86 8.10
CA LEU A 361 25.75 -6.31 8.24
C LEU A 361 27.14 -6.92 8.14
N ASP A 362 27.40 -7.94 8.94
CA ASP A 362 28.59 -8.76 8.83
C ASP A 362 28.71 -9.40 7.44
N ASP A 363 29.93 -9.50 6.91
CA ASP A 363 30.17 -10.01 5.55
C ASP A 363 29.61 -11.41 5.30
N HIS A 364 29.46 -12.24 6.33
CA HIS A 364 28.87 -13.57 6.21
C HIS A 364 27.35 -13.57 6.04
N LEU A 365 26.69 -12.41 6.18
CA LEU A 365 25.25 -12.20 5.93
C LEU A 365 24.98 -11.43 4.64
N LYS A 366 26.02 -11.06 3.91
CA LYS A 366 25.92 -10.37 2.61
C LYS A 366 25.83 -11.39 1.48
N TYR A 367 24.65 -11.98 1.30
CA TYR A 367 24.35 -12.88 0.19
C TYR A 367 24.39 -12.13 -1.15
N ASN A 368 24.76 -12.84 -2.21
CA ASN A 368 24.92 -12.27 -3.56
C ASN A 368 23.66 -12.48 -4.41
N ASP A 369 22.53 -11.95 -3.93
CA ASP A 369 21.25 -12.00 -4.63
C ASP A 369 21.18 -10.87 -5.66
N LYS A 370 20.94 -11.20 -6.94
CA LYS A 370 20.83 -10.20 -8.03
C LYS A 370 20.15 -10.79 -9.26
N PHE A 371 19.62 -9.94 -10.12
CA PHE A 371 19.21 -10.36 -11.45
C PHE A 371 20.43 -10.53 -12.37
N LEU A 372 20.46 -11.60 -13.14
CA LEU A 372 21.45 -11.83 -14.21
C LEU A 372 20.87 -11.46 -15.59
N SER A 373 19.56 -11.63 -15.74
CA SER A 373 18.74 -11.25 -16.89
C SER A 373 17.31 -11.01 -16.41
N PRO A 374 16.39 -10.46 -17.22
CA PRO A 374 14.98 -10.28 -16.82
C PRO A 374 14.30 -11.57 -16.35
N ASP A 375 14.76 -12.71 -16.80
CA ASP A 375 14.23 -14.05 -16.56
C ASP A 375 15.12 -14.93 -15.66
N VAL A 376 16.29 -14.44 -15.21
CA VAL A 376 17.19 -15.20 -14.34
C VAL A 376 17.57 -14.42 -13.09
N PHE A 377 17.14 -14.94 -11.95
CA PHE A 377 17.46 -14.40 -10.64
C PHE A 377 18.51 -15.26 -9.93
N GLN A 378 19.70 -14.74 -9.70
CA GLN A 378 20.72 -15.39 -8.87
C GLN A 378 20.35 -15.25 -7.42
N TRP A 379 20.26 -16.39 -6.71
CA TRP A 379 19.94 -16.45 -5.29
C TRP A 379 20.97 -17.29 -4.53
N GLU A 380 21.35 -16.82 -3.36
CA GLU A 380 22.29 -17.52 -2.47
C GLU A 380 21.57 -18.05 -1.22
N SER A 381 21.67 -19.36 -0.97
CA SER A 381 21.10 -19.99 0.22
C SER A 381 21.73 -19.45 1.50
N ILE A 382 21.07 -19.68 2.65
CA ILE A 382 21.67 -19.37 3.94
C ILE A 382 23.01 -20.12 4.13
N ALA A 383 23.91 -19.53 4.87
CA ALA A 383 25.15 -20.18 5.30
C ALA A 383 24.84 -21.40 6.17
N ARG A 384 25.65 -22.47 6.02
CA ARG A 384 25.50 -23.73 6.78
C ARG A 384 24.12 -24.39 6.58
N ILE A 385 23.71 -24.49 5.33
CA ILE A 385 22.48 -25.19 4.98
C ILE A 385 22.50 -26.60 5.56
N SER A 386 21.40 -27.03 6.18
CA SER A 386 21.27 -28.40 6.67
C SER A 386 21.07 -29.38 5.50
N ALA A 387 21.47 -30.64 5.67
CA ALA A 387 21.20 -31.68 4.68
C ALA A 387 19.69 -31.83 4.38
N LYS A 388 18.84 -31.57 5.37
CA LYS A 388 17.39 -31.55 5.21
C LYS A 388 16.95 -30.41 4.28
N ASP A 389 17.45 -29.20 4.52
CA ASP A 389 17.08 -28.05 3.70
C ASP A 389 17.60 -28.18 2.28
N GLU A 390 18.82 -28.71 2.09
CA GLU A 390 19.37 -29.01 0.77
C GLU A 390 18.50 -30.04 0.02
N ALA A 391 18.02 -31.07 0.71
CA ALA A 391 17.12 -32.06 0.13
C ALA A 391 15.77 -31.43 -0.25
N LEU A 392 15.24 -30.52 0.58
CA LEU A 392 14.00 -29.79 0.28
C LEU A 392 14.16 -28.84 -0.92
N GLN A 393 15.29 -28.16 -1.04
CA GLN A 393 15.60 -27.32 -2.21
C GLN A 393 15.61 -28.15 -3.49
N ARG A 394 16.29 -29.29 -3.48
CA ARG A 394 16.35 -30.20 -4.63
C ARG A 394 15.00 -30.82 -4.99
N ALA A 395 14.12 -31.00 -4.00
CA ALA A 395 12.79 -31.60 -4.18
C ALA A 395 11.69 -30.56 -4.48
N ALA A 396 12.00 -29.27 -4.47
CA ALA A 396 11.02 -28.21 -4.70
C ALA A 396 10.45 -28.31 -6.12
N LYS A 397 9.11 -28.39 -6.20
CA LYS A 397 8.39 -28.43 -7.48
C LYS A 397 8.24 -27.05 -8.10
N ARG A 398 8.07 -26.03 -7.24
CA ARG A 398 7.94 -24.61 -7.60
C ARG A 398 8.76 -23.79 -6.62
N VAL A 399 9.45 -22.79 -7.13
CA VAL A 399 10.15 -21.79 -6.33
C VAL A 399 9.43 -20.46 -6.51
N LEU A 400 8.78 -19.97 -5.46
CA LEU A 400 8.10 -18.67 -5.46
C LEU A 400 9.07 -17.62 -4.92
N VAL A 401 9.30 -16.56 -5.69
CA VAL A 401 10.35 -15.59 -5.43
C VAL A 401 9.76 -14.23 -5.05
N PHE A 402 10.19 -13.73 -3.89
CA PHE A 402 9.81 -12.44 -3.33
C PHE A 402 11.07 -11.59 -3.14
N VAL A 403 11.12 -10.44 -3.80
CA VAL A 403 12.32 -9.59 -3.83
C VAL A 403 12.00 -8.19 -3.32
N ARG A 404 12.92 -7.62 -2.55
CA ARG A 404 12.88 -6.21 -2.19
C ARG A 404 14.23 -5.54 -2.42
N LYS A 405 14.22 -4.26 -2.75
CA LYS A 405 15.45 -3.49 -3.02
C LYS A 405 16.28 -3.32 -1.75
N VAL A 406 15.66 -2.89 -0.67
CA VAL A 406 16.27 -2.66 0.66
C VAL A 406 15.35 -3.21 1.75
N SER A 407 15.92 -3.54 2.91
CA SER A 407 15.14 -4.11 4.02
C SER A 407 14.22 -3.11 4.70
N ALA A 408 14.65 -1.87 4.81
CA ALA A 408 13.89 -0.79 5.44
C ALA A 408 14.25 0.56 4.83
N GLU A 409 13.29 1.47 4.87
CA GLU A 409 13.48 2.86 4.50
C GLU A 409 12.82 3.76 5.54
N ASN A 410 13.56 4.77 6.04
CA ASN A 410 13.07 5.69 7.07
C ASN A 410 12.53 4.99 8.34
N GLY A 411 13.11 3.84 8.71
CA GLY A 411 12.70 3.05 9.86
C GLY A 411 11.46 2.18 9.67
N ILE A 412 10.95 2.10 8.44
CA ILE A 412 9.82 1.24 8.07
C ILE A 412 10.37 0.06 7.25
N THR A 413 10.05 -1.16 7.69
CA THR A 413 10.37 -2.37 6.93
C THR A 413 9.56 -2.41 5.65
N LEU A 414 10.24 -2.55 4.51
CA LEU A 414 9.59 -2.63 3.21
C LEU A 414 9.07 -4.04 2.94
N PRO A 415 7.93 -4.15 2.22
CA PRO A 415 7.43 -5.43 1.73
C PRO A 415 8.35 -5.99 0.64
N TYR A 416 8.05 -7.20 0.21
CA TYR A 416 8.68 -7.84 -0.94
C TYR A 416 7.72 -7.82 -2.11
N THR A 417 8.21 -7.54 -3.30
CA THR A 417 7.46 -7.72 -4.54
C THR A 417 7.51 -9.19 -4.95
N TYR A 418 6.37 -9.81 -5.18
CA TYR A 418 6.31 -11.15 -5.75
C TYR A 418 6.64 -11.10 -7.24
N ILE A 419 7.74 -11.74 -7.63
CA ILE A 419 8.22 -11.71 -9.01
C ILE A 419 7.89 -12.99 -9.80
N GLY A 420 7.13 -13.89 -9.20
CA GLY A 420 6.63 -15.09 -9.87
C GLY A 420 7.26 -16.39 -9.38
N THR A 421 7.00 -17.43 -10.16
CA THR A 421 7.56 -18.76 -9.96
C THR A 421 8.74 -19.01 -10.88
N GLY A 422 9.54 -19.99 -10.52
CA GLY A 422 10.67 -20.45 -11.30
C GLY A 422 11.21 -21.79 -10.79
N HIS A 423 12.37 -22.19 -11.29
CA HIS A 423 13.05 -23.41 -10.90
C HIS A 423 14.55 -23.18 -10.67
N LEU A 424 15.13 -23.95 -9.75
CA LEU A 424 16.55 -23.85 -9.37
C LEU A 424 17.43 -24.56 -10.39
N GLU A 425 18.46 -23.86 -10.86
CA GLU A 425 19.49 -24.41 -11.73
C GLU A 425 20.91 -24.05 -11.27
N ASN A 426 21.90 -24.67 -11.89
CA ASN A 426 23.32 -24.35 -11.76
C ASN A 426 23.82 -24.25 -10.31
N PRO A 427 23.61 -25.25 -9.42
CA PRO A 427 24.09 -25.17 -8.05
C PRO A 427 25.63 -25.06 -8.03
N ARG A 428 26.14 -24.04 -7.35
CA ARG A 428 27.56 -23.78 -7.20
C ARG A 428 27.89 -23.26 -5.79
N LYS A 429 29.15 -23.30 -5.42
CA LYS A 429 29.59 -22.81 -4.11
C LYS A 429 29.25 -21.33 -3.98
N GLY A 430 28.56 -20.95 -2.90
CA GLY A 430 28.21 -19.57 -2.61
C GLY A 430 29.43 -18.74 -2.22
N VAL A 431 29.23 -17.43 -2.15
CA VAL A 431 30.26 -16.43 -1.85
C VAL A 431 30.51 -16.30 -0.34
N THR A 432 29.49 -16.60 0.48
CA THR A 432 29.62 -16.52 1.93
C THR A 432 30.61 -17.57 2.46
N LYS A 433 31.47 -17.17 3.39
CA LYS A 433 32.54 -18.00 3.95
C LYS A 433 32.08 -19.30 4.63
N ASN A 434 30.78 -19.50 4.81
CA ASN A 434 30.21 -20.55 5.66
C ASN A 434 29.44 -21.64 4.88
N GLY A 435 29.70 -21.82 3.59
CA GLY A 435 29.19 -22.98 2.85
C GLY A 435 27.75 -22.84 2.38
N SER A 436 27.37 -21.66 1.87
CA SER A 436 26.13 -21.44 1.12
C SER A 436 26.19 -22.06 -0.28
N ILE A 437 25.03 -22.25 -0.87
CA ILE A 437 24.88 -22.70 -2.28
C ILE A 437 24.27 -21.55 -3.07
N LEU A 438 24.86 -21.25 -4.20
CA LEU A 438 24.39 -20.26 -5.15
C LEU A 438 23.63 -20.99 -6.27
N TYR A 439 22.43 -20.52 -6.57
CA TYR A 439 21.57 -21.01 -7.63
C TYR A 439 21.22 -19.90 -8.61
N ASP A 440 20.94 -20.29 -9.84
CA ASP A 440 20.22 -19.47 -10.80
C ASP A 440 18.75 -19.93 -10.76
N ILE A 441 17.83 -19.01 -10.50
CA ILE A 441 16.39 -19.26 -10.55
C ILE A 441 15.92 -18.77 -11.92
N HIS A 442 15.56 -19.71 -12.78
CA HIS A 442 14.94 -19.40 -14.06
C HIS A 442 13.45 -19.12 -13.82
N MET A 443 13.05 -17.88 -14.06
CA MET A 443 11.70 -17.40 -13.80
C MET A 443 10.76 -17.75 -14.94
N ASP A 444 9.54 -18.17 -14.62
CA ASP A 444 8.49 -18.47 -15.60
C ASP A 444 8.00 -17.20 -16.33
N ASN A 445 8.14 -16.04 -15.69
CA ASN A 445 7.77 -14.72 -16.23
C ASN A 445 8.97 -13.78 -16.16
N PRO A 446 9.37 -13.14 -17.27
CA PRO A 446 10.43 -12.16 -17.25
C PRO A 446 9.99 -10.88 -16.48
N LEU A 447 10.93 -10.26 -15.80
CA LEU A 447 10.72 -9.03 -15.06
C LEU A 447 10.31 -7.90 -16.01
N PRO A 448 9.17 -7.19 -15.77
CA PRO A 448 8.76 -6.03 -16.56
C PRO A 448 9.81 -4.91 -16.52
N GLN A 449 9.88 -4.12 -17.57
CA GLN A 449 10.87 -3.04 -17.69
C GLN A 449 10.82 -2.07 -16.51
N GLU A 450 9.64 -1.73 -16.02
CA GLU A 450 9.44 -0.83 -14.89
C GLU A 450 10.12 -1.34 -13.60
N LEU A 451 10.03 -2.65 -13.37
CA LEU A 451 10.68 -3.29 -12.23
C LEU A 451 12.18 -3.50 -12.45
N GLN A 452 12.62 -3.70 -13.70
CA GLN A 452 14.04 -3.74 -14.03
C GLN A 452 14.73 -2.41 -13.66
N GLU A 453 14.11 -1.29 -14.02
CA GLU A 453 14.61 0.04 -13.67
C GLU A 453 14.62 0.27 -12.16
N ASP A 454 13.58 -0.19 -11.44
CA ASP A 454 13.48 -0.02 -9.99
C ASP A 454 14.46 -0.88 -9.21
N PHE A 455 14.58 -2.15 -9.56
CA PHE A 455 15.54 -3.04 -8.93
C PHE A 455 16.98 -2.73 -9.32
N GLN A 456 17.16 -1.80 -10.22
CA GLN A 456 18.42 -1.36 -10.83
C GLN A 456 19.36 -2.53 -11.08
N TRP A 457 19.53 -2.83 -12.34
CA TRP A 457 20.73 -3.46 -12.83
C TRP A 457 21.90 -2.62 -12.35
N MET A 458 22.36 -2.83 -11.11
CA MET A 458 23.56 -2.15 -10.68
C MET A 458 24.72 -2.90 -11.29
N GLU A 459 25.37 -2.23 -12.22
CA GLU A 459 26.73 -2.53 -12.63
C GLU A 459 27.69 -2.66 -11.44
#